data_fc2b2840449b4716f3aa39798e8971e3
#
_entry.id   fc2b2840449b4716f3aa39798e8971e3
#
_cell.length_a   1.000
_cell.length_b   1.000
_cell.length_c   1.000
_cell.angle_alpha   90.00
_cell.angle_beta   90.00
_cell.angle_gamma   90.00
#
_symmetry.space_group_name_H-M   'P 1'
#
loop_
_entity.id
_entity.type
_entity.pdbx_description
1 polymer ?
#
loop_
_entity_poly.entity_id
_entity_poly.type
_entity_poly.pdbx_seq_one_letter_code
_entity_poly.pdbx_strand_id
1 'polypeptide(L)'
;MYTRQQVSLIEGISQQQLFVLEMNDLVIMMFELENVTKYPILSQLIILPTLLFKTEETYKGIKRGLNFKQLAKIQNVKPNTIEDHILELFIKGYLSHYDTFIYEKTYTHFLSYYVENRSERLRNYKEKFPKLNYFEIKL
;
A
#
# COMPACT_ATOMS: atom_id res chain seq x y z
N MET A 1 10.84 -16.77 -28.44
CA MET A 1 10.52 -15.77 -27.40
C MET A 1 10.68 -14.40 -28.04
N TYR A 2 9.68 -13.51 -27.99
CA TYR A 2 9.77 -12.17 -28.58
C TYR A 2 10.52 -11.23 -27.65
N THR A 3 11.30 -10.32 -28.23
CA THR A 3 11.91 -9.21 -27.48
C THR A 3 10.86 -8.14 -27.17
N ARG A 4 11.10 -7.29 -26.16
CA ARG A 4 10.20 -6.16 -25.82
C ARG A 4 9.93 -5.26 -27.03
N GLN A 5 10.94 -5.01 -27.87
CA GLN A 5 10.78 -4.23 -29.09
C GLN A 5 9.84 -4.90 -30.11
N GLN A 6 9.94 -6.20 -30.29
CA GLN A 6 9.04 -6.94 -31.18
C GLN A 6 7.59 -6.95 -30.66
N VAL A 7 7.39 -7.15 -29.35
CA VAL A 7 6.07 -7.08 -28.74
C VAL A 7 5.47 -5.68 -28.89
N SER A 8 6.24 -4.61 -28.63
CA SER A 8 5.84 -3.22 -28.82
C SER A 8 5.33 -2.95 -30.24
N LEU A 9 6.03 -3.48 -31.25
CA LEU A 9 5.61 -3.35 -32.64
C LEU A 9 4.35 -4.16 -32.98
N ILE A 10 4.22 -5.38 -32.47
CA ILE A 10 3.07 -6.25 -32.69
C ILE A 10 1.80 -5.64 -32.08
N GLU A 11 1.91 -5.13 -30.83
CA GLU A 11 0.78 -4.55 -30.09
C GLU A 11 0.49 -3.07 -30.47
N GLY A 12 1.33 -2.45 -31.29
CA GLY A 12 1.15 -1.05 -31.75
C GLY A 12 1.28 -0.02 -30.62
N ILE A 13 2.03 -0.33 -29.56
CA ILE A 13 2.24 0.55 -28.39
C ILE A 13 3.72 0.92 -28.27
N SER A 14 4.03 2.02 -27.59
CA SER A 14 5.41 2.41 -27.33
C SER A 14 6.08 1.45 -26.32
N GLN A 15 7.41 1.36 -26.36
CA GLN A 15 8.16 0.56 -25.38
C GLN A 15 7.94 1.02 -23.93
N GLN A 16 7.69 2.31 -23.73
CA GLN A 16 7.35 2.88 -22.41
C GLN A 16 5.98 2.40 -21.93
N GLN A 17 4.97 2.41 -22.81
CA GLN A 17 3.65 1.87 -22.48
C GLN A 17 3.72 0.37 -22.19
N LEU A 18 4.47 -0.39 -22.99
CA LEU A 18 4.69 -1.81 -22.76
C LEU A 18 5.35 -2.06 -21.39
N PHE A 19 6.36 -1.27 -21.03
CA PHE A 19 7.00 -1.36 -19.71
C PHE A 19 6.02 -1.12 -18.56
N VAL A 20 5.13 -0.12 -18.68
CA VAL A 20 4.10 0.15 -17.67
C VAL A 20 3.13 -1.01 -17.53
N LEU A 21 2.71 -1.62 -18.66
CA LEU A 21 1.85 -2.81 -18.64
C LEU A 21 2.54 -4.01 -17.99
N GLU A 22 3.80 -4.29 -18.35
CA GLU A 22 4.59 -5.35 -17.73
C GLU A 22 4.73 -5.16 -16.22
N MET A 23 4.95 -3.91 -15.76
CA MET A 23 5.02 -3.59 -14.33
C MET A 23 3.68 -3.79 -13.63
N ASN A 24 2.57 -3.40 -14.26
CA ASN A 24 1.23 -3.63 -13.74
C ASN A 24 0.93 -5.13 -13.59
N ASP A 25 1.25 -5.93 -14.62
CA ASP A 25 1.05 -7.37 -14.59
C ASP A 25 1.91 -8.04 -13.49
N LEU A 26 3.15 -7.56 -13.31
CA LEU A 26 4.02 -8.02 -12.22
C LEU A 26 3.41 -7.73 -10.84
N VAL A 27 2.84 -6.53 -10.64
CA VAL A 27 2.18 -6.15 -9.39
C VAL A 27 0.95 -7.03 -9.15
N ILE A 28 0.11 -7.26 -10.16
CA ILE A 28 -1.05 -8.15 -10.07
C ILE A 28 -0.60 -9.57 -9.70
N MET A 29 0.44 -10.07 -10.36
CA MET A 29 1.02 -11.39 -10.05
C MET A 29 1.52 -11.45 -8.59
N MET A 30 2.18 -10.41 -8.09
CA MET A 30 2.63 -10.37 -6.70
C MET A 30 1.45 -10.45 -5.71
N PHE A 31 0.37 -9.71 -5.95
CA PHE A 31 -0.85 -9.80 -5.12
C PHE A 31 -1.49 -11.19 -5.17
N GLU A 32 -1.55 -11.82 -6.34
CA GLU A 32 -2.04 -13.19 -6.46
C GLU A 32 -1.17 -14.19 -5.68
N LEU A 33 0.15 -14.01 -5.70
CA LEU A 33 1.10 -14.88 -5.01
C LEU A 33 1.05 -14.74 -3.47
N GLU A 34 0.48 -13.65 -2.93
CA GLU A 34 0.22 -13.53 -1.48
C GLU A 34 -0.74 -14.61 -0.96
N ASN A 35 -1.54 -15.21 -1.83
CA ASN A 35 -2.41 -16.32 -1.46
C ASN A 35 -1.61 -17.61 -1.25
N VAL A 36 -1.11 -17.78 -0.04
CA VAL A 36 -0.30 -18.94 0.38
C VAL A 36 -1.04 -20.27 0.18
N THR A 37 -2.38 -20.28 0.30
CA THR A 37 -3.19 -21.48 0.08
C THR A 37 -3.18 -21.90 -1.39
N LYS A 38 -3.27 -20.95 -2.30
CA LYS A 38 -3.28 -21.20 -3.75
C LYS A 38 -1.87 -21.45 -4.30
N TYR A 39 -0.87 -20.74 -3.76
CA TYR A 39 0.52 -20.77 -4.26
C TYR A 39 1.54 -21.00 -3.13
N PRO A 40 1.54 -22.18 -2.44
CA PRO A 40 2.35 -22.38 -1.24
C PRO A 40 3.86 -22.30 -1.46
N ILE A 41 4.34 -22.60 -2.66
CA ILE A 41 5.77 -22.53 -3.00
C ILE A 41 6.12 -21.13 -3.55
N LEU A 42 5.34 -20.62 -4.49
CA LEU A 42 5.64 -19.36 -5.17
C LEU A 42 5.49 -18.16 -4.24
N SER A 43 4.59 -18.21 -3.26
CA SER A 43 4.46 -17.18 -2.23
C SER A 43 5.74 -16.95 -1.42
N GLN A 44 6.59 -17.96 -1.31
CA GLN A 44 7.89 -17.85 -0.63
C GLN A 44 8.95 -17.08 -1.45
N LEU A 45 8.70 -16.85 -2.74
CA LEU A 45 9.59 -16.07 -3.61
C LEU A 45 9.34 -14.56 -3.52
N ILE A 46 8.25 -14.13 -2.85
CA ILE A 46 7.98 -12.70 -2.65
C ILE A 46 8.97 -12.15 -1.63
N ILE A 47 9.92 -11.37 -2.11
CA ILE A 47 10.89 -10.65 -1.28
C ILE A 47 10.39 -9.22 -1.11
N LEU A 48 9.81 -8.93 0.06
CA LEU A 48 9.40 -7.57 0.39
C LEU A 48 10.63 -6.69 0.72
N PRO A 49 10.56 -5.37 0.46
CA PRO A 49 11.62 -4.44 0.84
C PRO A 49 11.88 -4.49 2.35
N THR A 50 13.13 -4.38 2.75
CA THR A 50 13.50 -4.41 4.18
C THR A 50 12.84 -3.27 4.96
N LEU A 51 12.34 -3.58 6.15
CA LEU A 51 11.78 -2.60 7.08
C LEU A 51 12.88 -1.98 7.94
N LEU A 52 12.67 -0.74 8.34
CA LEU A 52 13.42 -0.15 9.44
C LEU A 52 13.10 -0.90 10.74
N PHE A 53 14.06 -1.02 11.64
CA PHE A 53 13.92 -1.76 12.90
C PHE A 53 12.64 -1.42 13.68
N LYS A 54 12.35 -0.11 13.85
CA LYS A 54 11.15 0.34 14.56
C LYS A 54 9.84 0.05 13.81
N THR A 55 9.87 0.10 12.48
CA THR A 55 8.71 -0.29 11.66
C THR A 55 8.43 -1.79 11.76
N GLU A 56 9.50 -2.62 11.80
CA GLU A 56 9.37 -4.05 12.03
C GLU A 56 8.75 -4.37 13.40
N GLU A 57 9.18 -3.66 14.46
CA GLU A 57 8.58 -3.77 15.80
C GLU A 57 7.10 -3.36 15.81
N THR A 58 6.74 -2.30 15.06
CA THR A 58 5.34 -1.90 14.86
C THR A 58 4.54 -3.02 14.19
N TYR A 59 5.08 -3.62 13.13
CA TYR A 59 4.44 -4.74 12.42
C TYR A 59 4.21 -5.95 13.32
N LYS A 60 5.22 -6.35 14.10
CA LYS A 60 5.08 -7.42 15.10
C LYS A 60 4.02 -7.10 16.15
N GLY A 61 3.93 -5.85 16.56
CA GLY A 61 2.93 -5.39 17.52
C GLY A 61 1.51 -5.40 16.95
N ILE A 62 1.32 -4.97 15.70
CA ILE A 62 0.02 -5.05 15.00
C ILE A 62 -0.45 -6.51 14.91
N LYS A 63 0.43 -7.44 14.53
CA LYS A 63 0.12 -8.88 14.50
C LYS A 63 -0.30 -9.46 15.86
N ARG A 64 0.12 -8.84 16.95
CA ARG A 64 -0.29 -9.20 18.33
C ARG A 64 -1.57 -8.47 18.77
N GLY A 65 -2.20 -7.67 17.91
CA GLY A 65 -3.43 -6.92 18.21
C GLY A 65 -3.22 -5.67 19.05
N LEU A 66 -2.00 -5.12 19.13
CA LEU A 66 -1.73 -3.87 19.84
C LEU A 66 -2.28 -2.68 19.07
N ASN A 67 -2.89 -1.73 19.78
CA ASN A 67 -3.38 -0.48 19.19
C ASN A 67 -2.27 0.60 19.12
N PHE A 68 -2.52 1.68 18.38
CA PHE A 68 -1.56 2.78 18.18
C PHE A 68 -0.97 3.35 19.46
N LYS A 69 -1.82 3.55 20.51
CA LYS A 69 -1.37 4.11 21.78
C LYS A 69 -0.43 3.15 22.53
N GLN A 70 -0.73 1.86 22.46
CA GLN A 70 0.11 0.82 23.07
C GLN A 70 1.46 0.72 22.34
N LEU A 71 1.46 0.70 21.01
CA LEU A 71 2.66 0.70 20.18
C LEU A 71 3.53 1.92 20.45
N ALA A 72 2.93 3.12 20.47
CA ALA A 72 3.64 4.37 20.75
C ALA A 72 4.30 4.34 22.15
N LYS A 73 3.59 3.84 23.15
CA LYS A 73 4.11 3.69 24.51
C LYS A 73 5.27 2.69 24.59
N ILE A 74 5.12 1.51 23.98
CA ILE A 74 6.15 0.45 24.01
C ILE A 74 7.44 0.92 23.32
N GLN A 75 7.31 1.59 22.18
CA GLN A 75 8.46 2.06 21.40
C GLN A 75 9.00 3.42 21.85
N ASN A 76 8.34 4.07 22.84
CA ASN A 76 8.65 5.42 23.33
C ASN A 76 8.72 6.44 22.18
N VAL A 77 7.69 6.47 21.35
CA VAL A 77 7.55 7.40 20.22
C VAL A 77 6.18 8.08 20.24
N LYS A 78 6.03 9.14 19.43
CA LYS A 78 4.72 9.79 19.27
C LYS A 78 3.76 8.91 18.46
N PRO A 79 2.43 9.00 18.67
CA PRO A 79 1.43 8.27 17.89
C PRO A 79 1.58 8.48 16.37
N ASN A 80 1.87 9.70 15.93
CA ASN A 80 2.08 9.99 14.49
C ASN A 80 3.26 9.22 13.89
N THR A 81 4.28 8.89 14.69
CA THR A 81 5.38 8.03 14.23
C THR A 81 4.89 6.60 13.95
N ILE A 82 3.94 6.10 14.75
CA ILE A 82 3.32 4.79 14.48
C ILE A 82 2.46 4.86 13.21
N GLU A 83 1.75 5.97 12.98
CA GLU A 83 1.02 6.19 11.72
C GLU A 83 1.97 6.14 10.50
N ASP A 84 3.13 6.80 10.58
CA ASP A 84 4.14 6.76 9.51
C ASP A 84 4.73 5.35 9.30
N HIS A 85 4.95 4.58 10.39
CA HIS A 85 5.35 3.17 10.27
C HIS A 85 4.28 2.33 9.56
N ILE A 86 3.00 2.56 9.85
CA ILE A 86 1.89 1.83 9.20
C ILE A 86 1.80 2.18 7.72
N LEU A 87 1.95 3.46 7.36
CA LEU A 87 2.03 3.87 5.96
C LEU A 87 3.21 3.20 5.23
N GLU A 88 4.39 3.12 5.87
CA GLU A 88 5.54 2.39 5.33
C GLU A 88 5.21 0.91 5.09
N LEU A 89 4.49 0.26 6.03
CA LEU A 89 4.08 -1.13 5.90
C LEU A 89 3.14 -1.35 4.70
N PHE A 90 2.21 -0.43 4.42
CA PHE A 90 1.38 -0.48 3.23
C PHE A 90 2.18 -0.24 1.95
N ILE A 91 3.02 0.79 1.92
CA ILE A 91 3.85 1.13 0.75
C ILE A 91 4.79 -0.03 0.39
N LYS A 92 5.31 -0.75 1.40
CA LYS A 92 6.22 -1.88 1.20
C LYS A 92 5.52 -3.23 1.05
N GLY A 93 4.17 -3.28 1.06
CA GLY A 93 3.39 -4.49 0.84
C GLY A 93 3.29 -5.45 2.02
N TYR A 94 3.67 -5.03 3.23
CA TYR A 94 3.51 -5.85 4.45
C TYR A 94 2.07 -5.87 4.98
N LEU A 95 1.27 -4.86 4.65
CA LEU A 95 -0.15 -4.76 4.94
C LEU A 95 -0.90 -4.51 3.64
N SER A 96 -1.98 -5.25 3.40
CA SER A 96 -2.83 -5.15 2.21
C SER A 96 -4.27 -4.75 2.55
N HIS A 97 -4.69 -4.91 3.81
CA HIS A 97 -6.06 -4.64 4.26
C HIS A 97 -6.11 -3.37 5.12
N TYR A 98 -6.88 -2.40 4.67
CA TYR A 98 -7.03 -1.08 5.32
C TYR A 98 -8.22 -1.01 6.28
N ASP A 99 -9.15 -1.95 6.24
CA ASP A 99 -10.40 -2.01 7.01
C ASP A 99 -10.19 -1.95 8.53
N THR A 100 -9.02 -2.36 9.03
CA THR A 100 -8.63 -2.20 10.43
C THR A 100 -8.34 -0.74 10.81
N PHE A 101 -8.05 0.12 9.83
CA PHE A 101 -7.56 1.47 10.04
C PHE A 101 -8.55 2.55 9.61
N ILE A 102 -9.44 2.26 8.66
CA ILE A 102 -10.44 3.18 8.13
C ILE A 102 -11.76 2.44 7.86
N TYR A 103 -12.89 3.09 8.13
CA TYR A 103 -14.20 2.52 7.81
C TYR A 103 -14.44 2.49 6.30
N GLU A 104 -14.89 1.35 5.78
CA GLU A 104 -15.13 1.10 4.35
C GLU A 104 -15.99 2.19 3.68
N LYS A 105 -17.10 2.61 4.32
CA LYS A 105 -17.96 3.69 3.80
C LYS A 105 -17.22 5.02 3.64
N THR A 106 -16.31 5.33 4.57
CA THR A 106 -15.53 6.55 4.55
C THR A 106 -14.47 6.48 3.45
N TYR A 107 -13.82 5.34 3.31
CA TYR A 107 -12.86 5.06 2.26
C TYR A 107 -13.48 5.17 0.87
N THR A 108 -14.61 4.50 0.63
CA THR A 108 -15.31 4.52 -0.67
C THR A 108 -15.72 5.94 -1.07
N HIS A 109 -16.24 6.73 -0.12
CA HIS A 109 -16.62 8.12 -0.37
C HIS A 109 -15.40 9.02 -0.67
N PHE A 110 -14.29 8.84 0.06
CA PHE A 110 -13.05 9.54 -0.20
C PHE A 110 -12.45 9.13 -1.55
N LEU A 111 -12.41 7.84 -1.86
CA LEU A 111 -11.84 7.31 -3.09
C LEU A 111 -12.55 7.84 -4.33
N SER A 112 -13.89 7.92 -4.32
CA SER A 112 -14.66 8.47 -5.45
C SER A 112 -14.27 9.92 -5.74
N TYR A 113 -14.10 10.74 -4.70
CA TYR A 113 -13.63 12.12 -4.85
C TYR A 113 -12.17 12.18 -5.32
N TYR A 114 -11.29 11.34 -4.74
CA TYR A 114 -9.87 11.30 -5.08
C TYR A 114 -9.62 10.95 -6.55
N VAL A 115 -10.38 10.00 -7.12
CA VAL A 115 -10.23 9.60 -8.53
C VAL A 115 -10.42 10.78 -9.48
N GLU A 116 -11.36 11.69 -9.16
CA GLU A 116 -11.64 12.88 -9.97
C GLU A 116 -10.64 14.03 -9.71
N ASN A 117 -9.98 14.04 -8.54
CA ASN A 117 -9.19 15.17 -8.04
C ASN A 117 -7.75 14.76 -7.63
N ARG A 118 -7.11 13.86 -8.36
CA ARG A 118 -5.80 13.24 -8.02
C ARG A 118 -4.64 14.21 -7.84
N SER A 119 -4.70 15.41 -8.40
CA SER A 119 -3.61 16.37 -8.36
C SER A 119 -3.72 17.37 -7.21
N GLU A 120 -4.72 17.26 -6.35
CA GLU A 120 -4.90 18.18 -5.25
C GLU A 120 -3.85 17.98 -4.14
N ARG A 121 -3.60 19.08 -3.40
CA ARG A 121 -2.74 19.00 -2.21
C ARG A 121 -3.48 18.32 -1.06
N LEU A 122 -2.74 17.61 -0.23
CA LEU A 122 -3.25 16.91 0.95
C LEU A 122 -4.15 17.80 1.84
N ARG A 123 -3.82 19.10 1.94
CA ARG A 123 -4.62 20.08 2.68
C ARG A 123 -6.03 20.23 2.12
N ASN A 124 -6.19 20.26 0.79
CA ASN A 124 -7.49 20.41 0.14
C ASN A 124 -8.40 19.22 0.45
N TYR A 125 -7.85 18.00 0.42
CA TYR A 125 -8.59 16.80 0.85
C TYR A 125 -9.03 16.91 2.32
N LYS A 126 -8.15 17.39 3.21
CA LYS A 126 -8.48 17.60 4.61
C LYS A 126 -9.59 18.63 4.83
N GLU A 127 -9.60 19.71 4.06
CA GLU A 127 -10.67 20.72 4.10
C GLU A 127 -12.01 20.16 3.60
N LYS A 128 -11.98 19.32 2.55
CA LYS A 128 -13.18 18.67 2.00
C LYS A 128 -13.71 17.58 2.92
N PHE A 129 -12.82 16.84 3.58
CA PHE A 129 -13.14 15.73 4.50
C PHE A 129 -12.66 16.03 5.93
N PRO A 130 -13.25 16.98 6.64
CA PRO A 130 -12.77 17.43 7.96
C PRO A 130 -12.80 16.34 9.05
N LYS A 131 -13.64 15.32 8.86
CA LYS A 131 -13.75 14.17 9.79
C LYS A 131 -12.58 13.19 9.66
N LEU A 132 -11.94 13.11 8.50
CA LEU A 132 -10.75 12.28 8.30
C LEU A 132 -9.52 12.94 8.90
N ASN A 133 -8.67 12.18 9.56
CA ASN A 133 -7.35 12.64 9.96
C ASN A 133 -6.36 12.55 8.78
N TYR A 134 -5.17 13.12 8.92
CA TYR A 134 -4.16 13.08 7.85
C TYR A 134 -3.64 11.67 7.56
N PHE A 135 -3.62 10.79 8.54
CA PHE A 135 -3.23 9.39 8.34
C PHE A 135 -4.24 8.66 7.46
N GLU A 136 -5.55 8.80 7.76
CA GLU A 136 -6.63 8.19 6.97
C GLU A 136 -6.67 8.70 5.51
N ILE A 137 -6.28 9.97 5.28
CA ILE A 137 -6.20 10.54 3.92
C ILE A 137 -4.99 10.01 3.13
N LYS A 138 -3.90 9.67 3.82
CA LYS A 138 -2.68 9.13 3.20
C LYS A 138 -2.73 7.62 2.96
N LEU A 139 -3.57 6.92 3.71
CA LEU A 139 -3.74 5.47 3.64
C LEU A 139 -4.43 5.06 2.34
#